data_65d6c97130ff03ad07fc91e8e699ffc0
#
_entry.id   65d6c97130ff03ad07fc91e8e699ffc0
#
_cell.length_a   1.000
_cell.length_b   1.000
_cell.length_c   1.000
_cell.angle_alpha   90.00
_cell.angle_beta   90.00
_cell.angle_gamma   90.00
#
_symmetry.space_group_name_H-M   'P 1'
#
loop_
_entity.id
_entity.type
_entity.pdbx_description
1 polymer ?
#
loop_
_entity_poly.entity_id
_entity_poly.type
_entity_poly.pdbx_seq_one_letter_code
_entity_poly.pdbx_strand_id
1 'polypeptide(L)'
;MASSIALVDDDKNILTSVAMALEAEGFQVRTYSDGAEALRGLAQQPADLAILDIKMPRMDGMELLGQLRKQGAMPVIFLTSKDDEVDEVLGLRMGADDYIKKPFSQRLLVERIRALLRRGELARGSGESEPVIQRGDLVLDPARHQCTWRSHNVDLTVTEFLILKSLALRPGHVKSRDQLMDSAYGEHIYVDDRTIDSHIKRLRKKFKAIDG
;
A
#
# COMPACT_ATOMS: atom_id res chain seq x y z
N MET A 1 6.95 5.39 -18.48
CA MET A 1 8.28 5.18 -17.83
C MET A 1 8.20 3.89 -17.05
N ALA A 2 9.32 3.16 -16.87
CA ALA A 2 9.32 1.96 -16.03
C ALA A 2 9.13 2.36 -14.57
N SER A 3 8.24 1.68 -13.85
CA SER A 3 7.99 1.96 -12.43
C SER A 3 9.19 1.51 -11.58
N SER A 4 9.55 2.32 -10.59
CA SER A 4 10.68 2.09 -9.70
C SER A 4 10.25 1.43 -8.40
N ILE A 5 10.95 0.35 -8.02
CA ILE A 5 10.64 -0.44 -6.82
C ILE A 5 11.84 -0.44 -5.88
N ALA A 6 11.60 -0.14 -4.62
CA ALA A 6 12.57 -0.35 -3.55
C ALA A 6 12.33 -1.73 -2.91
N LEU A 7 13.32 -2.60 -2.96
CA LEU A 7 13.30 -3.92 -2.33
C LEU A 7 14.26 -3.94 -1.14
N VAL A 8 13.74 -4.19 0.05
CA VAL A 8 14.48 -4.13 1.31
C VAL A 8 14.34 -5.45 2.04
N ASP A 9 15.45 -6.17 2.18
CA ASP A 9 15.53 -7.48 2.85
C ASP A 9 16.99 -7.72 3.28
N ASP A 10 17.24 -8.33 4.41
CA ASP A 10 18.62 -8.64 4.86
C ASP A 10 19.15 -9.94 4.22
N ASP A 11 18.29 -10.77 3.63
CA ASP A 11 18.69 -11.96 2.88
C ASP A 11 19.07 -11.59 1.44
N LYS A 12 20.37 -11.68 1.13
CA LYS A 12 20.92 -11.42 -0.21
C LYS A 12 20.32 -12.32 -1.30
N ASN A 13 19.93 -13.56 -0.97
CA ASN A 13 19.34 -14.48 -1.94
C ASN A 13 17.94 -14.00 -2.34
N ILE A 14 17.16 -13.50 -1.37
CA ILE A 14 15.85 -12.90 -1.64
C ILE A 14 16.04 -11.64 -2.47
N LEU A 15 16.94 -10.72 -2.08
CA LEU A 15 17.23 -9.52 -2.86
C LEU A 15 17.57 -9.85 -4.31
N THR A 16 18.49 -10.80 -4.53
CA THR A 16 18.92 -11.16 -5.88
C THR A 16 17.79 -11.80 -6.68
N SER A 17 17.14 -12.82 -6.14
CA SER A 17 16.13 -13.59 -6.87
C SER A 17 14.88 -12.77 -7.18
N VAL A 18 14.43 -11.94 -6.24
CA VAL A 18 13.26 -11.08 -6.42
C VAL A 18 13.59 -9.92 -7.36
N ALA A 19 14.76 -9.27 -7.21
CA ALA A 19 15.16 -8.20 -8.11
C ALA A 19 15.22 -8.68 -9.56
N MET A 20 15.88 -9.81 -9.83
CA MET A 20 15.93 -10.40 -11.19
C MET A 20 14.53 -10.69 -11.76
N ALA A 21 13.62 -11.22 -10.94
CA ALA A 21 12.26 -11.49 -11.39
C ALA A 21 11.48 -10.20 -11.72
N LEU A 22 11.64 -9.17 -10.91
CA LEU A 22 10.97 -7.89 -11.12
C LEU A 22 11.56 -7.12 -12.32
N GLU A 23 12.87 -7.16 -12.50
CA GLU A 23 13.56 -6.56 -13.67
C GLU A 23 13.15 -7.25 -14.97
N ALA A 24 12.99 -8.58 -14.98
CA ALA A 24 12.47 -9.34 -16.11
C ALA A 24 11.04 -8.93 -16.49
N GLU A 25 10.25 -8.42 -15.55
CA GLU A 25 8.90 -7.89 -15.76
C GLU A 25 8.88 -6.38 -16.12
N GLY A 26 10.06 -5.77 -16.29
CA GLY A 26 10.23 -4.39 -16.76
C GLY A 26 10.25 -3.33 -15.66
N PHE A 27 10.35 -3.71 -14.38
CA PHE A 27 10.50 -2.75 -13.27
C PHE A 27 11.96 -2.30 -13.12
N GLN A 28 12.15 -1.08 -12.61
CA GLN A 28 13.46 -0.62 -12.13
C GLN A 28 13.58 -0.95 -10.65
N VAL A 29 14.53 -1.82 -10.28
CA VAL A 29 14.64 -2.29 -8.89
C VAL A 29 15.89 -1.70 -8.23
N ARG A 30 15.71 -1.17 -7.03
CA ARG A 30 16.80 -0.78 -6.13
C ARG A 30 16.73 -1.63 -4.89
N THR A 31 17.82 -2.28 -4.56
CA THR A 31 17.90 -3.19 -3.41
C THR A 31 18.61 -2.52 -2.24
N TYR A 32 18.16 -2.79 -1.03
CA TYR A 32 18.76 -2.33 0.22
C TYR A 32 18.81 -3.50 1.20
N SER A 33 19.91 -3.60 1.93
CA SER A 33 20.15 -4.70 2.87
C SER A 33 19.68 -4.41 4.29
N ASP A 34 19.21 -3.21 4.57
CA ASP A 34 18.63 -2.81 5.86
C ASP A 34 17.74 -1.56 5.74
N GLY A 35 16.91 -1.35 6.77
CA GLY A 35 15.96 -0.24 6.79
C GLY A 35 16.61 1.14 6.83
N ALA A 36 17.76 1.30 7.48
CA ALA A 36 18.44 2.60 7.57
C ALA A 36 19.07 3.01 6.22
N GLU A 37 19.62 2.04 5.48
CA GLU A 37 20.10 2.25 4.11
C GLU A 37 18.92 2.63 3.19
N ALA A 38 17.81 1.88 3.27
CA ALA A 38 16.60 2.15 2.49
C ALA A 38 16.04 3.54 2.76
N LEU A 39 15.96 3.96 4.02
CA LEU A 39 15.43 5.27 4.39
C LEU A 39 16.27 6.41 3.77
N ARG A 40 17.60 6.30 3.80
CA ARG A 40 18.48 7.29 3.17
C ARG A 40 18.36 7.29 1.64
N GLY A 41 18.32 6.09 1.03
CA GLY A 41 18.20 5.95 -0.41
C GLY A 41 16.88 6.49 -0.94
N LEU A 42 15.78 6.22 -0.27
CA LEU A 42 14.44 6.67 -0.64
C LEU A 42 14.24 8.18 -0.42
N ALA A 43 14.94 8.79 0.55
CA ALA A 43 14.93 10.24 0.74
C ALA A 43 15.64 10.98 -0.42
N GLN A 44 16.68 10.38 -1.00
CA GLN A 44 17.41 10.96 -2.14
C GLN A 44 16.69 10.69 -3.47
N GLN A 45 16.17 9.49 -3.62
CA GLN A 45 15.49 9.05 -4.83
C GLN A 45 14.23 8.24 -4.46
N PRO A 46 13.05 8.87 -4.44
CA PRO A 46 11.79 8.19 -4.15
C PRO A 46 11.53 7.01 -5.09
N ALA A 47 10.77 6.03 -4.61
CA ALA A 47 10.27 4.91 -5.41
C ALA A 47 8.76 5.00 -5.58
N ASP A 48 8.23 4.30 -6.60
CA ASP A 48 6.78 4.22 -6.82
C ASP A 48 6.12 3.21 -5.88
N LEU A 49 6.90 2.21 -5.38
CA LEU A 49 6.46 1.21 -4.43
C LEU A 49 7.65 0.67 -3.63
N ALA A 50 7.46 0.34 -2.36
CA ALA A 50 8.44 -0.37 -1.56
C ALA A 50 7.96 -1.77 -1.16
N ILE A 51 8.89 -2.73 -1.20
CA ILE A 51 8.73 -4.09 -0.69
C ILE A 51 9.68 -4.21 0.48
N LEU A 52 9.17 -4.50 1.67
CA LEU A 52 9.93 -4.49 2.90
C LEU A 52 9.84 -5.85 3.59
N ASP A 53 10.97 -6.45 3.93
CA ASP A 53 10.97 -7.49 4.96
C ASP A 53 10.64 -6.87 6.32
N ILE A 54 9.94 -7.62 7.17
CA ILE A 54 9.62 -7.14 8.52
C ILE A 54 10.83 -7.29 9.42
N LYS A 55 11.47 -8.46 9.41
CA LYS A 55 12.54 -8.80 10.35
C LYS A 55 13.91 -8.51 9.77
N MET A 56 14.42 -7.32 10.00
CA MET A 56 15.75 -6.93 9.59
C MET A 56 16.56 -6.40 10.78
N PRO A 57 17.91 -6.54 10.76
CA PRO A 57 18.75 -5.98 11.81
C PRO A 57 18.77 -4.44 11.76
N ARG A 58 19.08 -3.80 12.88
CA ARG A 58 19.20 -2.35 13.08
C ARG A 58 17.90 -1.59 13.02
N MET A 59 17.30 -1.48 11.85
CA MET A 59 15.99 -0.86 11.62
C MET A 59 15.10 -1.90 10.94
N ASP A 60 14.07 -2.36 11.62
CA ASP A 60 13.12 -3.31 11.08
C ASP A 60 12.14 -2.66 10.06
N GLY A 61 11.43 -3.50 9.33
CA GLY A 61 10.50 -3.03 8.29
C GLY A 61 9.34 -2.19 8.83
N MET A 62 8.93 -2.43 10.08
CA MET A 62 7.85 -1.70 10.74
C MET A 62 8.30 -0.28 11.11
N GLU A 63 9.50 -0.15 11.65
CA GLU A 63 10.10 1.13 11.97
C GLU A 63 10.33 1.93 10.69
N LEU A 64 10.88 1.29 9.64
CA LEU A 64 11.05 1.91 8.33
C LEU A 64 9.71 2.41 7.77
N LEU A 65 8.66 1.59 7.79
CA LEU A 65 7.31 2.01 7.36
C LEU A 65 6.84 3.25 8.13
N GLY A 66 7.03 3.28 9.45
CA GLY A 66 6.67 4.42 10.28
C GLY A 66 7.36 5.72 9.86
N GLN A 67 8.63 5.66 9.44
CA GLN A 67 9.36 6.81 8.92
C GLN A 67 8.89 7.21 7.51
N LEU A 68 8.66 6.23 6.62
CA LEU A 68 8.17 6.47 5.26
C LEU A 68 6.78 7.13 5.27
N ARG A 69 5.91 6.76 6.20
CA ARG A 69 4.56 7.36 6.34
C ARG A 69 4.58 8.83 6.78
N LYS A 70 5.66 9.29 7.41
CA LYS A 70 5.86 10.73 7.68
C LYS A 70 6.23 11.53 6.43
N GLN A 71 6.76 10.86 5.41
CA GLN A 71 7.21 11.47 4.16
C GLN A 71 6.15 11.42 3.05
N GLY A 72 5.19 10.48 3.14
CA GLY A 72 4.13 10.34 2.14
C GLY A 72 3.43 8.99 2.15
N ALA A 73 2.53 8.83 1.18
CA ALA A 73 1.65 7.66 1.04
C ALA A 73 2.15 6.64 0.00
N MET A 74 3.47 6.52 -0.21
CA MET A 74 4.05 5.53 -1.12
C MET A 74 3.50 4.12 -0.78
N PRO A 75 3.03 3.34 -1.77
CA PRO A 75 2.57 1.97 -1.55
C PRO A 75 3.66 1.08 -0.96
N VAL A 76 3.29 0.27 0.05
CA VAL A 76 4.20 -0.64 0.74
C VAL A 76 3.60 -2.03 0.83
N ILE A 77 4.36 -3.04 0.37
CA ILE A 77 4.09 -4.46 0.56
C ILE A 77 5.07 -5.00 1.60
N PHE A 78 4.57 -5.70 2.62
CA PHE A 78 5.43 -6.45 3.51
C PHE A 78 5.68 -7.87 3.00
N LEU A 79 6.92 -8.33 3.13
CA LEU A 79 7.26 -9.76 3.12
C LEU A 79 7.39 -10.23 4.56
N THR A 80 6.75 -11.33 4.93
CA THR A 80 6.73 -11.82 6.30
C THR A 80 6.94 -13.32 6.38
N SER A 81 7.60 -13.81 7.41
CA SER A 81 7.71 -15.23 7.70
C SER A 81 6.40 -15.82 8.25
N LYS A 82 6.22 -17.13 8.10
CA LYS A 82 4.95 -17.86 8.35
C LYS A 82 4.46 -17.80 9.80
N ASP A 83 5.33 -17.48 10.75
CA ASP A 83 5.05 -17.58 12.19
C ASP A 83 4.59 -16.25 12.83
N ASP A 84 4.41 -15.19 12.03
CA ASP A 84 4.18 -13.84 12.52
C ASP A 84 2.77 -13.32 12.23
N GLU A 85 1.72 -14.04 12.63
CA GLU A 85 0.33 -13.51 12.55
C GLU A 85 0.17 -12.18 13.29
N VAL A 86 0.95 -11.97 14.35
CA VAL A 86 0.94 -10.72 15.12
C VAL A 86 1.55 -9.57 14.33
N ASP A 87 2.63 -9.84 13.60
CA ASP A 87 3.33 -8.85 12.79
C ASP A 87 2.51 -8.44 11.55
N GLU A 88 1.76 -9.37 10.97
CA GLU A 88 0.81 -9.10 9.88
C GLU A 88 -0.26 -8.09 10.28
N VAL A 89 -0.96 -8.35 11.38
CA VAL A 89 -2.00 -7.45 11.90
C VAL A 89 -1.39 -6.10 12.30
N LEU A 90 -0.18 -6.09 12.85
CA LEU A 90 0.51 -4.87 13.26
C LEU A 90 0.97 -4.06 12.03
N GLY A 91 1.57 -4.70 11.02
CA GLY A 91 2.01 -4.04 9.79
C GLY A 91 0.87 -3.37 9.03
N LEU A 92 -0.25 -4.06 8.90
CA LEU A 92 -1.47 -3.47 8.34
C LEU A 92 -2.00 -2.32 9.20
N ARG A 93 -1.93 -2.41 10.53
CA ARG A 93 -2.31 -1.32 11.45
C ARG A 93 -1.40 -0.10 11.33
N MET A 94 -0.14 -0.28 10.96
CA MET A 94 0.84 0.79 10.78
C MET A 94 0.79 1.45 9.40
N GLY A 95 0.00 0.93 8.46
CA GLY A 95 -0.21 1.60 7.18
C GLY A 95 0.39 0.90 5.96
N ALA A 96 0.77 -0.37 6.03
CA ALA A 96 1.08 -1.14 4.84
C ALA A 96 -0.17 -1.30 3.95
N ASP A 97 0.04 -1.35 2.65
CA ASP A 97 -1.03 -1.54 1.67
C ASP A 97 -1.34 -3.02 1.46
N ASP A 98 -0.33 -3.87 1.55
CA ASP A 98 -0.47 -5.32 1.42
C ASP A 98 0.64 -6.06 2.17
N TYR A 99 0.49 -7.39 2.30
CA TYR A 99 1.54 -8.26 2.81
C TYR A 99 1.52 -9.61 2.10
N ILE A 100 2.69 -10.25 2.02
CA ILE A 100 2.88 -11.54 1.36
C ILE A 100 3.71 -12.45 2.28
N LYS A 101 3.19 -13.64 2.58
CA LYS A 101 3.89 -14.62 3.43
C LYS A 101 4.98 -15.35 2.66
N LYS A 102 6.16 -15.45 3.27
CA LYS A 102 7.26 -16.31 2.80
C LYS A 102 6.98 -17.78 3.19
N PRO A 103 7.22 -18.77 2.31
CA PRO A 103 7.66 -18.65 0.93
C PRO A 103 6.53 -18.20 -0.01
N PHE A 104 6.82 -17.37 -0.99
CA PHE A 104 5.83 -16.81 -1.93
C PHE A 104 6.17 -17.13 -3.38
N SER A 105 5.17 -17.09 -4.23
CA SER A 105 5.34 -17.14 -5.68
C SER A 105 5.76 -15.76 -6.20
N GLN A 106 6.83 -15.67 -6.98
CA GLN A 106 7.26 -14.44 -7.65
C GLN A 106 6.14 -13.87 -8.54
N ARG A 107 5.38 -14.73 -9.21
CA ARG A 107 4.22 -14.33 -10.02
C ARG A 107 3.16 -13.62 -9.15
N LEU A 108 2.87 -14.14 -7.95
CA LEU A 108 1.92 -13.51 -7.02
C LEU A 108 2.42 -12.12 -6.61
N LEU A 109 3.70 -11.99 -6.28
CA LEU A 109 4.31 -10.71 -5.93
C LEU A 109 4.18 -9.69 -7.07
N VAL A 110 4.50 -10.09 -8.31
CA VAL A 110 4.37 -9.24 -9.50
C VAL A 110 2.94 -8.75 -9.70
N GLU A 111 1.95 -9.63 -9.59
CA GLU A 111 0.54 -9.24 -9.74
C GLU A 111 0.09 -8.23 -8.65
N ARG A 112 0.56 -8.41 -7.41
CA ARG A 112 0.29 -7.48 -6.31
C ARG A 112 0.91 -6.10 -6.56
N ILE A 113 2.16 -6.07 -7.00
CA ILE A 113 2.87 -4.84 -7.38
C ILE A 113 2.11 -4.12 -8.49
N ARG A 114 1.78 -4.83 -9.57
CA ARG A 114 1.04 -4.26 -10.70
C ARG A 114 -0.32 -3.70 -10.27
N ALA A 115 -1.02 -4.42 -9.40
CA ALA A 115 -2.29 -3.96 -8.87
C ALA A 115 -2.14 -2.66 -8.08
N LEU A 116 -1.16 -2.53 -7.20
CA LEU A 116 -0.91 -1.32 -6.42
C LEU A 116 -0.44 -0.14 -7.29
N LEU A 117 0.49 -0.38 -8.24
CA LEU A 117 0.99 0.66 -9.14
C LEU A 117 -0.10 1.18 -10.09
N ARG A 118 -0.87 0.29 -10.72
CA ARG A 118 -1.99 0.68 -11.60
C ARG A 118 -2.99 1.58 -10.88
N ARG A 119 -3.23 1.35 -9.60
CA ARG A 119 -4.10 2.20 -8.77
C ARG A 119 -3.49 3.56 -8.54
N GLY A 120 -2.19 3.63 -8.28
CA GLY A 120 -1.44 4.89 -8.17
C GLY A 120 -1.44 5.67 -9.48
N GLU A 121 -1.36 4.99 -10.64
CA GLU A 121 -1.41 5.60 -11.97
C GLU A 121 -2.82 6.05 -12.35
N LEU A 122 -3.84 5.25 -12.09
CA LEU A 122 -5.25 5.66 -12.26
C LEU A 122 -5.60 6.86 -11.37
N ALA A 123 -4.95 6.98 -10.21
CA ALA A 123 -5.06 8.14 -9.35
C ALA A 123 -4.29 9.37 -9.88
N ARG A 124 -3.28 9.19 -10.75
CA ARG A 124 -2.42 10.28 -11.25
C ARG A 124 -2.68 10.68 -12.71
N GLY A 125 -3.39 9.88 -13.51
CA GLY A 125 -3.34 10.11 -14.95
C GLY A 125 -4.24 9.35 -15.88
N SER A 126 -5.52 9.13 -15.59
CA SER A 126 -6.45 8.92 -16.69
C SER A 126 -6.91 10.28 -17.20
N GLY A 127 -6.67 10.59 -18.47
CA GLY A 127 -7.06 11.84 -19.11
C GLY A 127 -8.59 12.08 -19.22
N GLU A 128 -9.40 11.23 -18.60
CA GLU A 128 -10.79 11.49 -18.21
C GLU A 128 -10.77 11.69 -16.69
N SER A 129 -10.86 12.93 -16.25
CA SER A 129 -10.95 13.28 -14.85
C SER A 129 -12.20 12.62 -14.25
N GLU A 130 -12.01 11.52 -13.50
CA GLU A 130 -13.12 11.00 -12.70
C GLU A 130 -13.67 12.14 -11.84
N PRO A 131 -14.99 12.33 -11.82
CA PRO A 131 -15.59 13.43 -11.09
C PRO A 131 -15.27 13.35 -9.60
N VAL A 132 -15.04 14.50 -8.99
CA VAL A 132 -14.91 14.62 -7.53
C VAL A 132 -16.16 14.07 -6.88
N ILE A 133 -16.00 13.18 -5.92
CA ILE A 133 -17.10 12.58 -5.17
C ILE A 133 -17.30 13.39 -3.90
N GLN A 134 -18.43 14.07 -3.79
CA GLN A 134 -18.79 14.79 -2.56
C GLN A 134 -19.97 14.10 -1.88
N ARG A 135 -19.83 13.85 -0.56
CA ARG A 135 -20.85 13.26 0.29
C ARG A 135 -20.86 13.96 1.65
N GLY A 136 -21.75 14.94 1.80
CA GLY A 136 -21.71 15.82 2.98
C GLY A 136 -20.35 16.52 3.10
N ASP A 137 -19.70 16.32 4.25
CA ASP A 137 -18.37 16.87 4.55
C ASP A 137 -17.20 16.09 3.94
N LEU A 138 -17.47 14.92 3.34
CA LEU A 138 -16.47 14.10 2.66
C LEU A 138 -16.30 14.58 1.21
N VAL A 139 -15.06 14.85 0.83
CA VAL A 139 -14.68 15.09 -0.57
C VAL A 139 -13.55 14.15 -0.94
N LEU A 140 -13.74 13.41 -2.03
CA LEU A 140 -12.73 12.54 -2.63
C LEU A 140 -12.43 13.05 -4.04
N ASP A 141 -11.17 13.36 -4.29
CA ASP A 141 -10.65 13.69 -5.62
C ASP A 141 -9.84 12.49 -6.15
N PRO A 142 -10.44 11.66 -7.04
CA PRO A 142 -9.75 10.50 -7.58
C PRO A 142 -8.55 10.87 -8.46
N ALA A 143 -8.61 11.99 -9.16
CA ALA A 143 -7.53 12.43 -10.05
C ALA A 143 -6.27 12.84 -9.28
N ARG A 144 -6.43 13.35 -8.05
CA ARG A 144 -5.33 13.76 -7.18
C ARG A 144 -5.06 12.77 -6.04
N HIS A 145 -5.88 11.73 -5.93
CA HIS A 145 -5.85 10.78 -4.81
C HIS A 145 -5.95 11.46 -3.45
N GLN A 146 -6.77 12.52 -3.38
CA GLN A 146 -6.93 13.34 -2.18
C GLN A 146 -8.27 13.08 -1.51
N CYS A 147 -8.24 13.08 -0.19
CA CYS A 147 -9.43 12.98 0.66
C CYS A 147 -9.46 14.17 1.61
N THR A 148 -10.60 14.86 1.69
CA THR A 148 -10.83 15.84 2.75
C THR A 148 -12.09 15.50 3.53
N TRP A 149 -12.06 15.74 4.83
CA TRP A 149 -13.17 15.62 5.75
C TRP A 149 -13.31 16.92 6.54
N ARG A 150 -14.46 17.55 6.49
CA ARG A 150 -14.69 18.87 7.10
C ARG A 150 -13.58 19.88 6.75
N SER A 151 -13.20 19.92 5.49
CA SER A 151 -12.13 20.78 4.95
C SER A 151 -10.72 20.47 5.47
N HIS A 152 -10.51 19.41 6.26
CA HIS A 152 -9.19 18.94 6.67
C HIS A 152 -8.71 17.80 5.77
N ASN A 153 -7.44 17.84 5.40
CA ASN A 153 -6.84 16.75 4.62
C ASN A 153 -6.77 15.47 5.45
N VAL A 154 -7.14 14.34 4.83
CA VAL A 154 -7.04 12.99 5.41
C VAL A 154 -6.05 12.19 4.59
N ASP A 155 -4.87 11.93 5.14
CA ASP A 155 -3.82 11.16 4.46
C ASP A 155 -4.22 9.68 4.42
N LEU A 156 -4.64 9.22 3.25
CA LEU A 156 -5.03 7.84 3.00
C LEU A 156 -3.96 7.11 2.18
N THR A 157 -3.72 5.84 2.49
CA THR A 157 -2.98 4.95 1.58
C THR A 157 -3.82 4.68 0.34
N VAL A 158 -3.19 4.15 -0.72
CA VAL A 158 -3.89 3.83 -1.97
C VAL A 158 -5.06 2.90 -1.72
N THR A 159 -4.85 1.84 -0.95
CA THR A 159 -5.89 0.85 -0.62
C THR A 159 -7.03 1.47 0.21
N GLU A 160 -6.71 2.28 1.21
CA GLU A 160 -7.71 2.99 2.03
C GLU A 160 -8.57 3.93 1.19
N PHE A 161 -7.95 4.68 0.28
CA PHE A 161 -8.67 5.58 -0.62
C PHE A 161 -9.66 4.81 -1.52
N LEU A 162 -9.24 3.69 -2.09
CA LEU A 162 -10.09 2.89 -2.97
C LEU A 162 -11.26 2.23 -2.23
N ILE A 163 -11.03 1.73 -1.02
CA ILE A 163 -12.10 1.22 -0.16
C ILE A 163 -13.11 2.33 0.13
N LEU A 164 -12.64 3.51 0.56
CA LEU A 164 -13.50 4.64 0.87
C LEU A 164 -14.26 5.15 -0.36
N LYS A 165 -13.58 5.26 -1.51
CA LYS A 165 -14.19 5.60 -2.80
C LYS A 165 -15.31 4.64 -3.15
N SER A 166 -15.06 3.34 -3.03
CA SER A 166 -16.03 2.28 -3.31
C SER A 166 -17.29 2.38 -2.45
N LEU A 167 -17.16 2.77 -1.19
CA LEU A 167 -18.28 3.03 -0.28
C LEU A 167 -19.01 4.35 -0.61
N ALA A 168 -18.25 5.41 -0.92
CA ALA A 168 -18.81 6.73 -1.21
C ALA A 168 -19.54 6.81 -2.55
N LEU A 169 -19.22 5.95 -3.51
CA LEU A 169 -19.93 5.89 -4.80
C LEU A 169 -21.42 5.53 -4.63
N ARG A 170 -21.74 4.66 -3.68
CA ARG A 170 -23.13 4.22 -3.42
C ARG A 170 -23.45 4.26 -1.92
N PRO A 171 -23.73 5.44 -1.35
CA PRO A 171 -24.12 5.56 0.04
C PRO A 171 -25.39 4.75 0.35
N GLY A 172 -25.44 4.15 1.52
CA GLY A 172 -26.56 3.31 1.95
C GLY A 172 -26.52 1.86 1.45
N HIS A 173 -25.64 1.52 0.50
CA HIS A 173 -25.45 0.13 0.07
C HIS A 173 -24.42 -0.57 0.95
N VAL A 174 -24.80 -1.75 1.46
CA VAL A 174 -23.88 -2.63 2.18
C VAL A 174 -22.99 -3.34 1.16
N LYS A 175 -21.68 -3.35 1.41
CA LYS A 175 -20.70 -4.13 0.65
C LYS A 175 -20.13 -5.25 1.50
N SER A 176 -19.99 -6.44 0.92
CA SER A 176 -19.28 -7.56 1.55
C SER A 176 -17.77 -7.28 1.59
N ARG A 177 -17.02 -8.06 2.41
CA ARG A 177 -15.56 -8.01 2.42
C ARG A 177 -14.97 -8.29 1.04
N ASP A 178 -15.48 -9.32 0.35
CA ASP A 178 -15.05 -9.66 -1.01
C ASP A 178 -15.24 -8.49 -1.98
N GLN A 179 -16.40 -7.83 -1.96
CA GLN A 179 -16.65 -6.66 -2.81
C GLN A 179 -15.73 -5.47 -2.48
N LEU A 180 -15.35 -5.30 -1.22
CA LEU A 180 -14.37 -4.29 -0.83
C LEU A 180 -12.96 -4.73 -1.25
N MET A 181 -12.65 -6.02 -1.19
CA MET A 181 -11.42 -6.59 -1.71
C MET A 181 -11.28 -6.38 -3.22
N ASP A 182 -12.29 -6.74 -4.00
CA ASP A 182 -12.30 -6.53 -5.45
C ASP A 182 -12.10 -5.06 -5.81
N SER A 183 -12.77 -4.16 -5.07
CA SER A 183 -12.62 -2.71 -5.24
C SER A 183 -11.21 -2.23 -4.89
N ALA A 184 -10.59 -2.84 -3.90
CA ALA A 184 -9.28 -2.45 -3.36
C ALA A 184 -8.11 -3.18 -4.04
N TYR A 185 -8.26 -4.42 -4.48
CA TYR A 185 -7.18 -5.26 -5.00
C TYR A 185 -7.41 -5.75 -6.44
N GLY A 186 -8.60 -5.53 -7.00
CA GLY A 186 -9.01 -6.01 -8.32
C GLY A 186 -9.50 -7.46 -8.29
N GLU A 187 -10.34 -7.80 -9.27
CA GLU A 187 -10.82 -9.17 -9.47
C GLU A 187 -9.63 -10.12 -9.64
N HIS A 188 -9.68 -11.28 -9.00
CA HIS A 188 -8.67 -12.37 -9.04
C HIS A 188 -7.48 -12.27 -8.07
N ILE A 189 -7.42 -11.30 -7.15
CA ILE A 189 -6.38 -11.28 -6.12
C ILE A 189 -6.97 -11.74 -4.80
N TYR A 190 -6.60 -12.94 -4.36
CA TYR A 190 -6.98 -13.46 -3.05
C TYR A 190 -6.16 -12.78 -1.94
N VAL A 191 -6.82 -12.04 -1.07
CA VAL A 191 -6.25 -11.42 0.15
C VAL A 191 -7.04 -11.95 1.34
N ASP A 192 -6.41 -12.12 2.49
CA ASP A 192 -7.10 -12.54 3.71
C ASP A 192 -8.14 -11.48 4.13
N ASP A 193 -9.33 -11.92 4.53
CA ASP A 193 -10.44 -11.07 4.99
C ASP A 193 -10.04 -10.10 6.11
N ARG A 194 -9.10 -10.49 6.97
CA ARG A 194 -8.55 -9.68 8.06
C ARG A 194 -7.88 -8.41 7.58
N THR A 195 -7.37 -8.41 6.35
CA THR A 195 -6.72 -7.26 5.71
C THR A 195 -7.73 -6.11 5.54
N ILE A 196 -8.94 -6.41 5.05
CA ILE A 196 -10.00 -5.41 4.88
C ILE A 196 -10.44 -4.81 6.23
N ASP A 197 -10.62 -5.64 7.26
CA ASP A 197 -11.00 -5.16 8.59
C ASP A 197 -9.93 -4.21 9.17
N SER A 198 -8.65 -4.47 8.91
CA SER A 198 -7.55 -3.59 9.31
C SER A 198 -7.59 -2.24 8.59
N HIS A 199 -7.85 -2.22 7.27
CA HIS A 199 -8.01 -0.97 6.51
C HIS A 199 -9.22 -0.17 7.00
N ILE A 200 -10.37 -0.80 7.22
CA ILE A 200 -11.57 -0.14 7.76
C ILE A 200 -11.31 0.45 9.15
N LYS A 201 -10.59 -0.28 10.02
CA LYS A 201 -10.23 0.21 11.35
C LYS A 201 -9.34 1.45 11.29
N ARG A 202 -8.36 1.48 10.37
CA ARG A 202 -7.50 2.66 10.15
C ARG A 202 -8.28 3.85 9.60
N LEU A 203 -9.13 3.63 8.59
CA LEU A 203 -10.02 4.67 8.06
C LEU A 203 -10.80 5.32 9.21
N ARG A 204 -11.50 4.53 10.01
CA ARG A 204 -12.27 5.04 11.15
C ARG A 204 -11.40 5.85 12.13
N LYS A 205 -10.17 5.38 12.42
CA LYS A 205 -9.23 6.09 13.30
C LYS A 205 -8.82 7.45 12.74
N LYS A 206 -8.54 7.52 11.41
CA LYS A 206 -8.14 8.77 10.75
C LYS A 206 -9.25 9.81 10.77
N PHE A 207 -10.48 9.42 10.47
CA PHE A 207 -11.64 10.32 10.54
C PHE A 207 -11.94 10.75 11.96
N LYS A 208 -11.91 9.83 12.93
CA LYS A 208 -12.13 10.16 14.35
C LYS A 208 -11.10 11.14 14.90
N ALA A 209 -9.87 11.12 14.42
CA ALA A 209 -8.83 12.06 14.83
C ALA A 209 -9.12 13.52 14.41
N ILE A 210 -9.98 13.73 13.40
CA ILE A 210 -10.41 15.05 12.93
C ILE A 210 -11.69 15.48 13.63
N ASP A 211 -12.55 14.54 13.97
CA ASP A 211 -13.83 14.83 14.64
C ASP A 211 -13.69 15.19 16.13
N GLY A 212 -12.56 14.86 16.77
CA GLY A 212 -12.26 15.10 18.18
C GLY A 212 -12.68 13.96 19.08
#